data_907caadb58f3b5d0aba97dfc7de8634d
#
_entry.id   907caadb58f3b5d0aba97dfc7de8634d
#
_cell.length_a   1.000
_cell.length_b   1.000
_cell.length_c   1.000
_cell.angle_alpha   90.00
_cell.angle_beta   90.00
_cell.angle_gamma   90.00
#
_symmetry.space_group_name_H-M   'P 1'
#
loop_
_entity.id
_entity.type
_entity.pdbx_description
1 polymer ?
#
loop_
_entity_poly.entity_id
_entity_poly.type
_entity_poly.pdbx_seq_one_letter_code
_entity_poly.pdbx_strand_id
1 'polypeptide(L)'
;PMPLMPDISHGRLFLDNALCELLAGDGWDAYVKPFRTLEDVYVLSAMTAWLYGVGQDCDWPQNLQLRLLALLAGCAEASRQAPNHPAGHVLLGGLFAQFEGLKAEVNQALAEGPSEWATMWQRDQAVMELAAGARAKRLAKALAAT
;
A
#
# COMPACT_ATOMS: atom_id res chain seq x y z
N PRO A 1 -11.99 -8.00 -17.52
CA PRO A 1 -10.86 -8.35 -16.68
C PRO A 1 -10.22 -7.06 -16.16
N MET A 2 -9.94 -6.99 -14.87
CA MET A 2 -9.14 -5.87 -14.36
C MET A 2 -7.69 -6.08 -14.81
N PRO A 3 -7.02 -5.04 -15.32
CA PRO A 3 -5.64 -5.17 -15.79
C PRO A 3 -4.62 -5.34 -14.65
N LEU A 4 -5.03 -5.05 -13.42
CA LEU A 4 -4.22 -5.19 -12.21
C LEU A 4 -4.46 -6.54 -11.56
N MET A 5 -3.39 -7.19 -11.10
CA MET A 5 -3.42 -8.47 -10.39
C MET A 5 -4.25 -9.55 -11.14
N PRO A 6 -3.86 -9.89 -12.38
CA PRO A 6 -4.64 -10.83 -13.20
C PRO A 6 -4.72 -12.23 -12.59
N ASP A 7 -3.82 -12.55 -11.67
CA ASP A 7 -3.77 -13.83 -10.95
C ASP A 7 -4.85 -13.94 -9.86
N ILE A 8 -5.50 -12.82 -9.51
CA ILE A 8 -6.59 -12.79 -8.54
C ILE A 8 -7.92 -12.88 -9.29
N SER A 9 -8.73 -13.89 -8.95
CA SER A 9 -10.06 -14.03 -9.53
C SER A 9 -10.96 -12.86 -9.17
N HIS A 10 -11.52 -12.21 -10.17
CA HIS A 10 -12.48 -11.12 -10.01
C HIS A 10 -13.86 -11.59 -10.46
N GLY A 11 -14.89 -11.18 -9.72
CA GLY A 11 -16.27 -11.53 -10.01
C GLY A 11 -17.22 -10.37 -9.73
N ARG A 12 -18.47 -10.55 -10.12
CA ARG A 12 -19.57 -9.66 -9.73
C ARG A 12 -20.40 -10.37 -8.67
N LEU A 13 -20.69 -9.66 -7.59
CA LEU A 13 -21.65 -10.10 -6.59
C LEU A 13 -23.00 -9.50 -6.93
N PHE A 14 -24.03 -10.35 -7.07
CA PHE A 14 -25.42 -9.94 -7.22
C PHE A 14 -26.16 -10.30 -5.94
N LEU A 15 -26.77 -9.30 -5.30
CA LEU A 15 -27.62 -9.48 -4.13
C LEU A 15 -29.07 -9.23 -4.56
N ASP A 16 -29.89 -10.26 -4.50
CA ASP A 16 -31.30 -10.21 -4.81
C ASP A 16 -32.09 -10.63 -3.56
N ASN A 17 -32.77 -9.67 -2.92
CA ASN A 17 -33.51 -9.87 -1.67
C ASN A 17 -32.74 -10.63 -0.57
N ALA A 18 -31.42 -10.47 -0.54
CA ALA A 18 -30.57 -11.10 0.45
C ALA A 18 -30.89 -10.57 1.85
N LEU A 19 -31.04 -11.47 2.81
CA LEU A 19 -31.15 -11.09 4.22
C LEU A 19 -29.86 -10.41 4.65
N CYS A 20 -29.96 -9.23 5.22
CA CYS A 20 -28.84 -8.45 5.70
C CYS A 20 -29.03 -8.13 7.18
N GLU A 21 -27.95 -8.10 7.91
CA GLU A 21 -27.87 -7.59 9.28
C GLU A 21 -27.31 -6.15 9.23
N LEU A 22 -28.01 -5.22 9.88
CA LEU A 22 -27.54 -3.85 10.00
C LEU A 22 -26.42 -3.79 11.06
N LEU A 23 -25.22 -3.42 10.63
CA LEU A 23 -24.11 -3.20 11.54
C LEU A 23 -24.32 -1.87 12.32
N ALA A 24 -23.83 -1.83 13.57
CA ALA A 24 -23.91 -0.64 14.40
C ALA A 24 -23.03 0.50 13.85
N GLY A 25 -23.51 1.74 13.99
CA GLY A 25 -22.78 2.95 13.62
C GLY A 25 -22.96 3.38 12.17
N ASP A 26 -22.31 4.47 11.82
CA ASP A 26 -22.31 4.99 10.43
C ASP A 26 -21.37 4.15 9.56
N GLY A 27 -21.89 3.65 8.45
CA GLY A 27 -21.13 2.76 7.55
C GLY A 27 -19.88 3.40 6.97
N TRP A 28 -19.92 4.72 6.73
CA TRP A 28 -18.79 5.45 6.18
C TRP A 28 -17.70 5.70 7.24
N ASP A 29 -18.07 6.25 8.39
CA ASP A 29 -17.13 6.65 9.43
C ASP A 29 -16.60 5.46 10.23
N ALA A 30 -17.47 4.47 10.51
CA ALA A 30 -17.09 3.33 11.31
C ALA A 30 -16.34 2.22 10.54
N TYR A 31 -16.58 2.11 9.22
CA TYR A 31 -16.06 0.97 8.43
C TYR A 31 -15.26 1.41 7.21
N VAL A 32 -15.82 2.22 6.30
CA VAL A 32 -15.17 2.52 5.02
C VAL A 32 -13.90 3.34 5.18
N LYS A 33 -13.93 4.41 5.98
CA LYS A 33 -12.73 5.25 6.20
C LYS A 33 -11.59 4.48 6.89
N PRO A 34 -11.83 3.77 8.02
CA PRO A 34 -10.80 2.94 8.65
C PRO A 34 -10.23 1.89 7.71
N PHE A 35 -11.10 1.18 7.01
CA PHE A 35 -10.69 0.16 6.03
C PHE A 35 -9.73 0.74 4.99
N ARG A 36 -10.07 1.88 4.39
CA ARG A 36 -9.22 2.53 3.38
C ARG A 36 -7.82 2.89 3.89
N THR A 37 -7.70 3.28 5.13
CA THR A 37 -6.39 3.58 5.74
C THR A 37 -5.59 2.31 5.99
N LEU A 38 -6.24 1.27 6.52
CA LEU A 38 -5.61 -0.03 6.74
C LEU A 38 -5.21 -0.68 5.40
N GLU A 39 -6.06 -0.63 4.39
CA GLU A 39 -5.76 -1.10 3.03
C GLU A 39 -4.46 -0.46 2.50
N ASP A 40 -4.32 0.86 2.59
CA ASP A 40 -3.11 1.57 2.17
C ASP A 40 -1.86 1.10 2.93
N VAL A 41 -1.95 0.90 4.25
CA VAL A 41 -0.84 0.39 5.07
C VAL A 41 -0.43 -1.01 4.63
N TYR A 42 -1.41 -1.91 4.44
CA TYR A 42 -1.13 -3.31 4.09
C TYR A 42 -0.64 -3.46 2.64
N VAL A 43 -1.17 -2.68 1.71
CA VAL A 43 -0.68 -2.67 0.32
C VAL A 43 0.78 -2.18 0.27
N LEU A 44 1.09 -1.07 0.95
CA LEU A 44 2.48 -0.58 1.03
C LEU A 44 3.40 -1.61 1.67
N SER A 45 2.96 -2.25 2.77
CA SER A 45 3.72 -3.28 3.46
C SER A 45 4.01 -4.47 2.54
N ALA A 46 2.98 -4.98 1.85
CA ALA A 46 3.11 -6.14 0.98
C ALA A 46 4.07 -5.89 -0.18
N MET A 47 3.94 -4.75 -0.86
CA MET A 47 4.84 -4.36 -1.96
C MET A 47 6.28 -4.16 -1.48
N THR A 48 6.46 -3.51 -0.33
CA THR A 48 7.79 -3.30 0.25
C THR A 48 8.43 -4.62 0.69
N ALA A 49 7.65 -5.53 1.31
CA ALA A 49 8.13 -6.84 1.74
C ALA A 49 8.53 -7.71 0.54
N TRP A 50 7.73 -7.69 -0.52
CA TRP A 50 8.05 -8.40 -1.76
C TRP A 50 9.36 -7.89 -2.37
N LEU A 51 9.53 -6.56 -2.50
CA LEU A 51 10.77 -5.95 -3.00
C LEU A 51 11.97 -6.30 -2.12
N TYR A 52 11.79 -6.32 -0.79
CA TYR A 52 12.85 -6.74 0.12
C TYR A 52 13.26 -8.20 -0.10
N GLY A 53 12.28 -9.11 -0.28
CA GLY A 53 12.55 -10.52 -0.59
C GLY A 53 13.32 -10.67 -1.91
N VAL A 54 12.88 -10.00 -2.98
CA VAL A 54 13.61 -9.98 -4.25
C VAL A 54 15.03 -9.44 -4.07
N GLY A 55 15.19 -8.38 -3.27
CA GLY A 55 16.49 -7.80 -2.97
C GLY A 55 17.43 -8.75 -2.23
N GLN A 56 16.88 -9.63 -1.37
CA GLN A 56 17.66 -10.70 -0.71
C GLN A 56 18.08 -11.78 -1.72
N ASP A 57 17.17 -12.21 -2.59
CA ASP A 57 17.42 -13.26 -3.57
C ASP A 57 18.39 -12.81 -4.68
N CYS A 58 18.42 -11.51 -4.98
CA CYS A 58 19.24 -10.90 -6.05
C CYS A 58 20.45 -10.13 -5.53
N ASP A 59 20.81 -10.24 -4.25
CA ASP A 59 21.94 -9.56 -3.63
C ASP A 59 21.97 -8.03 -3.89
N TRP A 60 20.83 -7.37 -3.77
CA TRP A 60 20.72 -5.92 -3.99
C TRP A 60 21.65 -5.14 -3.02
N PRO A 61 22.06 -3.91 -3.37
CA PRO A 61 22.88 -3.07 -2.50
C PRO A 61 22.31 -2.99 -1.08
N GLN A 62 23.16 -3.22 -0.08
CA GLN A 62 22.76 -3.24 1.34
C GLN A 62 21.98 -1.98 1.75
N ASN A 63 22.38 -0.81 1.25
CA ASN A 63 21.71 0.44 1.56
C ASN A 63 20.24 0.43 1.07
N LEU A 64 19.96 -0.11 -0.11
CA LEU A 64 18.59 -0.23 -0.62
C LEU A 64 17.77 -1.19 0.25
N GLN A 65 18.34 -2.34 0.61
CA GLN A 65 17.69 -3.31 1.49
C GLN A 65 17.36 -2.72 2.88
N LEU A 66 18.30 -1.97 3.49
CA LEU A 66 18.07 -1.32 4.79
C LEU A 66 16.96 -0.25 4.72
N ARG A 67 16.86 0.48 3.62
CA ARG A 67 15.77 1.47 3.41
C ARG A 67 14.41 0.80 3.25
N LEU A 68 14.35 -0.35 2.57
CA LEU A 68 13.12 -1.16 2.50
C LEU A 68 12.72 -1.71 3.88
N LEU A 69 13.68 -2.19 4.68
CA LEU A 69 13.41 -2.61 6.07
C LEU A 69 12.90 -1.45 6.94
N ALA A 70 13.49 -0.26 6.80
CA ALA A 70 13.02 0.92 7.52
C ALA A 70 11.57 1.28 7.15
N LEU A 71 11.20 1.16 5.87
CA LEU A 71 9.81 1.31 5.42
C LEU A 71 8.89 0.28 6.06
N LEU A 72 9.29 -0.99 6.10
CA LEU A 72 8.51 -2.05 6.76
C LEU A 72 8.30 -1.78 8.24
N ALA A 73 9.34 -1.32 8.95
CA ALA A 73 9.22 -0.91 10.34
C ALA A 73 8.24 0.26 10.51
N GLY A 74 8.29 1.24 9.61
CA GLY A 74 7.34 2.35 9.57
C GLY A 74 5.90 1.89 9.30
N CYS A 75 5.70 0.93 8.40
CA CYS A 75 4.38 0.34 8.14
C CYS A 75 3.85 -0.41 9.38
N ALA A 76 4.72 -1.15 10.07
CA ALA A 76 4.35 -1.83 11.32
C ALA A 76 3.93 -0.83 12.40
N GLU A 77 4.58 0.33 12.49
CA GLU A 77 4.15 1.40 13.38
C GLU A 77 2.83 2.04 12.91
N ALA A 78 2.69 2.32 11.63
CA ALA A 78 1.45 2.87 11.08
C ALA A 78 0.24 1.95 11.32
N SER A 79 0.44 0.62 11.29
CA SER A 79 -0.64 -0.35 11.55
C SER A 79 -1.15 -0.35 12.99
N ARG A 80 -0.38 0.19 13.95
CA ARG A 80 -0.76 0.33 15.37
C ARG A 80 -1.54 1.61 15.66
N GLN A 81 -1.50 2.57 14.74
CA GLN A 81 -2.19 3.84 14.89
C GLN A 81 -3.70 3.66 14.68
N ALA A 82 -4.50 4.47 15.35
CA ALA A 82 -5.94 4.52 15.06
C ALA A 82 -6.15 4.98 13.59
N PRO A 83 -6.89 4.24 12.77
CA PRO A 83 -6.95 4.47 11.31
C PRO A 83 -7.45 5.85 10.89
N ASN A 84 -8.23 6.52 11.75
CA ASN A 84 -8.77 7.85 11.48
C ASN A 84 -7.99 8.98 12.17
N HIS A 85 -6.89 8.66 12.89
CA HIS A 85 -6.13 9.67 13.62
C HIS A 85 -5.24 10.48 12.66
N PRO A 86 -5.21 11.82 12.75
CA PRO A 86 -4.41 12.66 11.85
C PRO A 86 -2.93 12.27 11.81
N ALA A 87 -2.29 11.99 12.95
CA ALA A 87 -0.88 11.58 13.00
C ALA A 87 -0.61 10.30 12.19
N GLY A 88 -1.54 9.34 12.17
CA GLY A 88 -1.45 8.15 11.33
C GLY A 88 -1.43 8.48 9.83
N HIS A 89 -2.24 9.44 9.40
CA HIS A 89 -2.23 9.90 8.00
C HIS A 89 -0.95 10.65 7.63
N VAL A 90 -0.37 11.42 8.54
CA VAL A 90 0.92 12.10 8.31
C VAL A 90 2.05 11.07 8.20
N LEU A 91 2.10 10.11 9.14
CA LEU A 91 3.07 9.01 9.08
C LEU A 91 2.95 8.23 7.77
N LEU A 92 1.76 7.80 7.41
CA LEU A 92 1.50 7.04 6.18
C LEU A 92 1.87 7.84 4.93
N GLY A 93 1.57 9.14 4.90
CA GLY A 93 2.00 10.04 3.82
C GLY A 93 3.51 10.09 3.66
N GLY A 94 4.25 10.16 4.77
CA GLY A 94 5.71 10.11 4.78
C GLY A 94 6.28 8.78 4.27
N LEU A 95 5.65 7.65 4.65
CA LEU A 95 6.05 6.33 4.18
C LEU A 95 5.85 6.16 2.66
N PHE A 96 4.72 6.63 2.12
CA PHE A 96 4.51 6.64 0.67
C PHE A 96 5.53 7.54 -0.05
N ALA A 97 5.85 8.71 0.49
CA ALA A 97 6.87 9.58 -0.09
C ALA A 97 8.26 8.92 -0.11
N GLN A 98 8.64 8.22 0.97
CA GLN A 98 9.88 7.45 1.01
C GLN A 98 9.89 6.32 -0.02
N PHE A 99 8.78 5.58 -0.15
CA PHE A 99 8.65 4.52 -1.15
C PHE A 99 8.80 5.07 -2.57
N GLU A 100 8.14 6.19 -2.89
CA GLU A 100 8.29 6.86 -4.19
C GLU A 100 9.76 7.25 -4.46
N GLY A 101 10.47 7.74 -3.44
CA GLY A 101 11.90 8.09 -3.54
C GLY A 101 12.81 6.89 -3.79
N LEU A 102 12.35 5.65 -3.55
CA LEU A 102 13.10 4.42 -3.83
C LEU A 102 12.86 3.87 -5.23
N LYS A 103 11.77 4.24 -5.90
CA LYS A 103 11.35 3.63 -7.18
C LYS A 103 12.43 3.62 -8.25
N ALA A 104 13.22 4.68 -8.38
CA ALA A 104 14.28 4.75 -9.37
C ALA A 104 15.37 3.69 -9.13
N GLU A 105 15.84 3.56 -7.88
CA GLU A 105 16.85 2.57 -7.50
C GLU A 105 16.30 1.13 -7.61
N VAL A 106 15.05 0.92 -7.20
CA VAL A 106 14.34 -0.36 -7.34
C VAL A 106 14.24 -0.76 -8.81
N ASN A 107 13.81 0.14 -9.69
CA ASN A 107 13.70 -0.12 -11.12
C ASN A 107 15.06 -0.47 -11.74
N GLN A 108 16.13 0.22 -11.34
CA GLN A 108 17.49 -0.09 -11.79
C GLN A 108 17.90 -1.48 -11.31
N ALA A 109 17.76 -1.78 -10.02
CA ALA A 109 18.14 -3.07 -9.45
C ALA A 109 17.35 -4.24 -10.06
N LEU A 110 16.06 -4.06 -10.34
CA LEU A 110 15.24 -5.03 -11.05
C LEU A 110 15.69 -5.24 -12.50
N ALA A 111 16.14 -4.19 -13.20
CA ALA A 111 16.63 -4.29 -14.57
C ALA A 111 17.97 -5.05 -14.68
N GLU A 112 18.75 -5.07 -13.61
CA GLU A 112 20.03 -5.78 -13.51
C GLU A 112 19.86 -7.25 -13.10
N GLY A 113 18.69 -7.63 -12.60
CA GLY A 113 18.36 -8.97 -12.11
C GLY A 113 17.57 -9.84 -13.11
N PRO A 114 17.01 -10.97 -12.64
CA PRO A 114 16.14 -11.83 -13.44
C PRO A 114 14.93 -11.07 -13.98
N SER A 115 14.65 -11.20 -15.28
CA SER A 115 13.58 -10.45 -15.97
C SER A 115 12.17 -10.73 -15.44
N GLU A 116 11.95 -11.85 -14.79
CA GLU A 116 10.67 -12.21 -14.19
C GLU A 116 10.24 -11.23 -13.10
N TRP A 117 11.17 -10.79 -12.24
CA TRP A 117 10.89 -9.83 -11.18
C TRP A 117 10.53 -8.44 -11.73
N ALA A 118 11.29 -7.99 -12.75
CA ALA A 118 10.97 -6.74 -13.43
C ALA A 118 9.58 -6.79 -14.10
N THR A 119 9.23 -7.92 -14.72
CA THR A 119 7.93 -8.13 -15.36
C THR A 119 6.79 -8.09 -14.35
N MET A 120 6.93 -8.79 -13.22
CA MET A 120 5.93 -8.78 -12.14
C MET A 120 5.77 -7.38 -11.55
N TRP A 121 6.87 -6.69 -11.29
CA TRP A 121 6.85 -5.31 -10.79
C TRP A 121 6.13 -4.36 -11.76
N GLN A 122 6.48 -4.37 -13.04
CA GLN A 122 5.83 -3.53 -14.05
C GLN A 122 4.33 -3.78 -14.15
N ARG A 123 3.91 -5.02 -14.01
CA ARG A 123 2.50 -5.41 -14.01
C ARG A 123 1.74 -4.86 -12.80
N ASP A 124 2.32 -4.96 -11.60
CA ASP A 124 1.59 -4.81 -10.35
C ASP A 124 1.84 -3.48 -9.61
N GLN A 125 2.92 -2.74 -9.93
CA GLN A 125 3.24 -1.47 -9.23
C GLN A 125 2.10 -0.44 -9.26
N ALA A 126 1.25 -0.47 -10.28
CA ALA A 126 0.12 0.44 -10.41
C ALA A 126 -0.93 0.28 -9.29
N VAL A 127 -0.91 -0.82 -8.52
CA VAL A 127 -1.77 -1.00 -7.34
C VAL A 127 -1.53 0.12 -6.31
N MET A 128 -0.31 0.64 -6.23
CA MET A 128 0.06 1.72 -5.32
C MET A 128 -0.66 3.05 -5.64
N GLU A 129 -1.13 3.22 -6.87
CA GLU A 129 -1.80 4.44 -7.35
C GLU A 129 -3.33 4.41 -7.16
N LEU A 130 -3.93 3.24 -6.92
CA LEU A 130 -5.39 3.08 -6.87
C LEU A 130 -6.10 4.05 -5.92
N ALA A 131 -5.49 4.41 -4.80
CA ALA A 131 -6.06 5.31 -3.81
C ALA A 131 -5.29 6.63 -3.64
N ALA A 132 -4.37 6.97 -4.54
CA ALA A 132 -3.47 8.13 -4.41
C ALA A 132 -4.21 9.45 -4.15
N GLY A 133 -5.28 9.74 -4.89
CA GLY A 133 -6.08 10.94 -4.69
C GLY A 133 -6.79 10.99 -3.32
N ALA A 134 -7.26 9.86 -2.82
CA ALA A 134 -7.89 9.77 -1.51
C ALA A 134 -6.84 9.91 -0.39
N ARG A 135 -5.65 9.30 -0.53
CA ARG A 135 -4.52 9.49 0.39
C ARG A 135 -4.09 10.94 0.48
N ALA A 136 -3.91 11.61 -0.67
CA ALA A 136 -3.53 13.02 -0.72
C ALA A 136 -4.53 13.92 0.03
N LYS A 137 -5.84 13.69 -0.15
CA LYS A 137 -6.88 14.43 0.57
C LYS A 137 -6.85 14.20 2.07
N ARG A 138 -6.63 12.95 2.53
CA ARG A 138 -6.51 12.63 3.95
C ARG A 138 -5.27 13.28 4.57
N LEU A 139 -4.13 13.24 3.87
CA LEU A 139 -2.89 13.88 4.31
C LEU A 139 -3.06 15.39 4.42
N ALA A 140 -3.61 16.05 3.40
CA ALA A 140 -3.84 17.50 3.44
C ALA A 140 -4.74 17.91 4.60
N LYS A 141 -5.82 17.15 4.87
CA LYS A 141 -6.71 17.38 6.01
C LYS A 141 -5.99 17.17 7.35
N ALA A 142 -5.14 16.15 7.45
CA ALA A 142 -4.39 15.87 8.67
C ALA A 142 -3.38 16.99 8.97
N LEU A 143 -2.63 17.45 7.96
CA LEU A 143 -1.67 18.56 8.10
C LEU A 143 -2.35 19.88 8.48
N ALA A 144 -3.58 20.12 8.04
CA ALA A 144 -4.34 21.31 8.42
C ALA A 144 -4.89 21.26 9.87
N ALA A 145 -4.87 20.08 10.51
CA ALA A 145 -5.35 19.86 11.88
C ALA A 145 -4.21 19.82 12.93
N THR A 146 -2.96 19.89 12.48
CA THR A 146 -1.75 19.98 13.32
C THR A 146 -1.28 21.44 13.43
#